data_d7a3b10e64fa77c0c87af33bfe1c9b1f
#
_entry.id   d7a3b10e64fa77c0c87af33bfe1c9b1f
#
_cell.length_a   1.000
_cell.length_b   1.000
_cell.length_c   1.000
_cell.angle_alpha   90.00
_cell.angle_beta   90.00
_cell.angle_gamma   90.00
#
_symmetry.space_group_name_H-M   'P 1'
#
loop_
_entity.id
_entity.type
_entity.pdbx_description
1 polymer ?
#
loop_
_entity_poly.entity_id
_entity_poly.type
_entity_poly.pdbx_seq_one_letter_code
_entity_poly.pdbx_strand_id
1 'polypeptide(L)'
;MKIYFDGCSWTKGAELENPEEERYSKLICNHLGAEETNLSMSGGSNDRIVRNLLVENNIEEYDLAIIQMTFPARTEWYTGVEGKNLWKRVNPKFNYERYVHGLKTHHPIILRRKIEKTIGDKFDKHKDFWRYWFMNVASEELFDVKENIHQQTIRNHCKVKCVPLILSTINP
;
A
#
# COMPACT_ATOMS: atom_id res chain seq x y z
N MET A 1 -7.77 -21.14 14.56
CA MET A 1 -8.19 -20.05 13.65
C MET A 1 -6.92 -19.37 13.15
N LYS A 2 -6.83 -19.16 11.84
CA LYS A 2 -5.72 -18.43 11.21
C LYS A 2 -6.22 -17.12 10.65
N ILE A 3 -5.55 -16.01 10.93
CA ILE A 3 -5.96 -14.69 10.47
C ILE A 3 -4.85 -14.09 9.59
N TYR A 4 -5.25 -13.68 8.39
CA TYR A 4 -4.40 -12.98 7.45
C TYR A 4 -4.50 -11.47 7.68
N PHE A 5 -3.35 -10.79 7.80
CA PHE A 5 -3.25 -9.33 7.88
C PHE A 5 -2.35 -8.79 6.78
N ASP A 6 -2.78 -7.72 6.14
CA ASP A 6 -1.91 -6.94 5.26
C ASP A 6 -2.24 -5.45 5.37
N GLY A 7 -1.26 -4.61 5.03
CA GLY A 7 -1.37 -3.18 5.15
C GLY A 7 -0.02 -2.46 5.08
N CYS A 8 0.03 -1.28 5.66
CA CYS A 8 1.24 -0.45 5.68
C CYS A 8 1.96 -0.49 7.04
N SER A 9 2.69 0.59 7.37
CA SER A 9 3.42 0.76 8.62
C SER A 9 2.55 0.64 9.87
N TRP A 10 1.30 1.06 9.80
CA TRP A 10 0.37 0.97 10.92
C TRP A 10 -0.01 -0.47 11.24
N THR A 11 -0.33 -1.28 10.23
CA THR A 11 -0.58 -2.71 10.43
C THR A 11 0.66 -3.45 10.90
N LYS A 12 1.84 -3.00 10.44
CA LYS A 12 3.13 -3.55 10.86
C LYS A 12 3.49 -3.14 12.30
N GLY A 13 2.93 -2.05 12.83
CA GLY A 13 3.30 -1.52 14.14
C GLY A 13 4.67 -0.81 14.14
N ALA A 14 5.05 -0.15 13.03
CA ALA A 14 6.40 0.37 12.84
C ALA A 14 6.80 1.51 13.79
N GLU A 15 5.83 2.11 14.49
CA GLU A 15 6.05 3.19 15.46
C GLU A 15 5.95 2.72 16.93
N LEU A 16 5.71 1.42 17.13
CA LEU A 16 5.62 0.81 18.46
C LEU A 16 7.02 0.40 18.95
N GLU A 17 7.21 0.38 20.25
CA GLU A 17 8.47 -0.06 20.86
C GLU A 17 8.69 -1.56 20.65
N ASN A 18 7.64 -2.35 20.86
CA ASN A 18 7.65 -3.80 20.66
C ASN A 18 6.54 -4.25 19.69
N PRO A 19 6.71 -4.06 18.36
CA PRO A 19 5.67 -4.37 17.37
C PRO A 19 5.15 -5.81 17.42
N GLU A 20 6.00 -6.76 17.78
CA GLU A 20 5.63 -8.19 17.84
C GLU A 20 4.67 -8.52 18.98
N GLU A 21 4.51 -7.62 19.94
CA GLU A 21 3.58 -7.78 21.06
C GLU A 21 2.45 -6.75 21.04
N GLU A 22 2.73 -5.53 20.56
CA GLU A 22 1.86 -4.36 20.72
C GLU A 22 1.01 -4.05 19.48
N ARG A 23 1.42 -4.55 18.29
CA ARG A 23 0.63 -4.28 17.08
C ARG A 23 -0.79 -4.86 17.18
N TYR A 24 -1.75 -4.13 16.67
CA TYR A 24 -3.16 -4.50 16.80
C TYR A 24 -3.48 -5.91 16.28
N SER A 25 -2.81 -6.36 15.23
CA SER A 25 -2.98 -7.70 14.67
C SER A 25 -2.56 -8.79 15.67
N LYS A 26 -1.48 -8.55 16.42
CA LYS A 26 -1.04 -9.45 17.48
C LYS A 26 -2.00 -9.48 18.65
N LEU A 27 -2.48 -8.31 19.07
CA LEU A 27 -3.45 -8.19 20.17
C LEU A 27 -4.77 -8.91 19.83
N ILE A 28 -5.26 -8.76 18.58
CA ILE A 28 -6.44 -9.48 18.10
C ILE A 28 -6.21 -11.00 18.15
N CYS A 29 -5.09 -11.47 17.61
CA CYS A 29 -4.79 -12.90 17.60
C CYS A 29 -4.65 -13.48 19.00
N ASN A 30 -4.00 -12.77 19.91
CA ASN A 30 -3.88 -13.19 21.30
C ASN A 30 -5.24 -13.29 21.98
N HIS A 31 -6.13 -12.31 21.76
CA HIS A 31 -7.48 -12.29 22.33
C HIS A 31 -8.36 -13.45 21.81
N LEU A 32 -8.22 -13.79 20.54
CA LEU A 32 -9.01 -14.83 19.88
C LEU A 32 -8.38 -16.22 19.94
N GLY A 33 -7.18 -16.37 20.47
CA GLY A 33 -6.42 -17.61 20.41
C GLY A 33 -6.10 -18.04 18.97
N ALA A 34 -5.82 -17.06 18.09
CA ALA A 34 -5.59 -17.26 16.68
C ALA A 34 -4.11 -17.21 16.30
N GLU A 35 -3.77 -17.88 15.21
CA GLU A 35 -2.49 -17.77 14.54
C GLU A 35 -2.47 -16.53 13.63
N GLU A 36 -1.42 -15.72 13.76
CA GLU A 36 -1.23 -14.51 12.96
C GLU A 36 -0.37 -14.78 11.73
N THR A 37 -0.83 -14.35 10.56
CA THR A 37 0.02 -14.12 9.39
C THR A 37 -0.06 -12.66 9.00
N ASN A 38 1.02 -11.90 9.25
CA ASN A 38 1.07 -10.47 9.00
C ASN A 38 2.08 -10.14 7.91
N LEU A 39 1.60 -9.80 6.71
CA LEU A 39 2.41 -9.45 5.54
C LEU A 39 2.56 -7.94 5.33
N SER A 40 2.13 -7.15 6.29
CA SER A 40 2.21 -5.69 6.20
C SER A 40 3.63 -5.17 6.06
N MET A 41 3.78 -4.06 5.34
CA MET A 41 5.08 -3.49 5.04
C MET A 41 5.06 -1.96 5.18
N SER A 42 6.02 -1.40 5.92
CA SER A 42 6.18 0.05 6.01
C SER A 42 6.37 0.67 4.63
N GLY A 43 5.53 1.66 4.28
CA GLY A 43 5.50 2.28 2.96
C GLY A 43 4.95 1.36 1.87
N GLY A 44 4.29 0.26 2.22
CA GLY A 44 3.62 -0.62 1.26
C GLY A 44 2.51 0.12 0.50
N SER A 45 2.20 -0.37 -0.71
CA SER A 45 1.16 0.15 -1.59
C SER A 45 -0.04 -0.78 -1.65
N ASN A 46 -1.18 -0.26 -2.14
CA ASN A 46 -2.35 -1.08 -2.39
C ASN A 46 -2.11 -2.10 -3.51
N ASP A 47 -1.26 -1.78 -4.50
CA ASP A 47 -0.83 -2.74 -5.54
C ASP A 47 -0.17 -3.98 -4.91
N ARG A 48 0.71 -3.77 -3.90
CA ARG A 48 1.36 -4.85 -3.18
C ARG A 48 0.36 -5.69 -2.39
N ILE A 49 -0.58 -5.07 -1.71
CA ILE A 49 -1.62 -5.77 -0.95
C ILE A 49 -2.42 -6.69 -1.88
N VAL A 50 -2.86 -6.16 -3.03
CA VAL A 50 -3.59 -6.94 -4.04
C VAL A 50 -2.71 -8.08 -4.59
N ARG A 51 -1.45 -7.82 -4.92
CA ARG A 51 -0.54 -8.86 -5.41
C ARG A 51 -0.32 -9.97 -4.38
N ASN A 52 -0.07 -9.63 -3.13
CA ASN A 52 0.07 -10.61 -2.06
C ASN A 52 -1.17 -11.48 -1.93
N LEU A 53 -2.34 -10.86 -1.95
CA LEU A 53 -3.61 -11.55 -1.79
C LEU A 53 -3.94 -12.49 -2.96
N LEU A 54 -3.68 -12.05 -4.19
CA LEU A 54 -4.08 -12.78 -5.41
C LEU A 54 -3.06 -13.80 -5.88
N VAL A 55 -1.76 -13.53 -5.67
CA VAL A 55 -0.67 -14.24 -6.35
C VAL A 55 0.25 -14.96 -5.39
N GLU A 56 0.62 -14.32 -4.29
CA GLU A 56 1.68 -14.83 -3.42
C GLU A 56 1.17 -15.69 -2.26
N ASN A 57 -0.14 -15.64 -1.96
CA ASN A 57 -0.72 -16.37 -0.84
C ASN A 57 -1.98 -17.10 -1.25
N ASN A 58 -2.18 -18.26 -0.65
CA ASN A 58 -3.44 -18.98 -0.75
C ASN A 58 -4.38 -18.51 0.36
N ILE A 59 -5.23 -17.52 0.04
CA ILE A 59 -6.13 -16.92 1.03
C ILE A 59 -7.14 -17.92 1.62
N GLU A 60 -7.42 -19.03 0.92
CA GLU A 60 -8.35 -20.09 1.40
C GLU A 60 -7.83 -20.81 2.65
N GLU A 61 -6.55 -20.67 3.00
CA GLU A 61 -5.97 -21.26 4.22
C GLU A 61 -6.29 -20.47 5.49
N TYR A 62 -6.94 -19.31 5.34
CA TYR A 62 -7.24 -18.40 6.44
C TYR A 62 -8.74 -18.36 6.73
N ASP A 63 -9.07 -18.29 8.02
CA ASP A 63 -10.45 -18.19 8.51
C ASP A 63 -10.98 -16.76 8.45
N LEU A 64 -10.08 -15.75 8.38
CA LEU A 64 -10.41 -14.33 8.32
C LEU A 64 -9.28 -13.55 7.65
N ALA A 65 -9.63 -12.59 6.82
CA ALA A 65 -8.70 -11.58 6.30
C ALA A 65 -9.01 -10.20 6.89
N ILE A 66 -8.00 -9.52 7.42
CA ILE A 66 -8.07 -8.15 7.92
C ILE A 66 -7.06 -7.32 7.13
N ILE A 67 -7.56 -6.46 6.26
CA ILE A 67 -6.74 -5.69 5.33
C ILE A 67 -6.94 -4.20 5.56
N GLN A 68 -5.85 -3.48 5.78
CA GLN A 68 -5.83 -2.03 5.87
C GLN A 68 -5.25 -1.45 4.58
N MET A 69 -6.11 -0.86 3.76
CA MET A 69 -5.69 -0.11 2.58
C MET A 69 -4.80 1.07 3.00
N THR A 70 -3.84 1.39 2.17
CA THR A 70 -2.91 2.50 2.37
C THR A 70 -3.18 3.64 1.40
N PHE A 71 -2.34 4.67 1.41
CA PHE A 71 -2.50 5.84 0.55
C PHE A 71 -2.51 5.45 -0.95
N PRO A 72 -3.52 5.88 -1.73
CA PRO A 72 -3.68 5.48 -3.13
C PRO A 72 -2.53 5.88 -4.05
N ALA A 73 -1.80 6.96 -3.69
CA ALA A 73 -0.65 7.45 -4.44
C ALA A 73 0.60 6.53 -4.36
N ARG A 74 0.60 5.57 -3.43
CA ARG A 74 1.68 4.57 -3.35
C ARG A 74 1.49 3.51 -4.41
N THR A 75 2.56 3.11 -5.07
CA THR A 75 2.53 2.09 -6.10
C THR A 75 3.76 1.19 -6.06
N GLU A 76 3.72 0.08 -6.77
CA GLU A 76 4.86 -0.78 -7.03
C GLU A 76 5.25 -0.74 -8.50
N TRP A 77 6.52 -0.98 -8.76
CA TRP A 77 7.08 -1.12 -10.09
C TRP A 77 7.80 -2.45 -10.23
N TYR A 78 7.41 -3.21 -11.25
CA TYR A 78 8.10 -4.45 -11.59
C TYR A 78 9.39 -4.13 -12.35
N THR A 79 10.54 -4.53 -11.83
CA THR A 79 11.83 -4.16 -12.41
C THR A 79 12.26 -5.08 -13.55
N GLY A 80 11.67 -6.27 -13.67
CA GLY A 80 12.04 -7.28 -14.65
C GLY A 80 13.46 -7.85 -14.50
N VAL A 81 14.18 -7.48 -13.46
CA VAL A 81 15.54 -7.96 -13.21
C VAL A 81 15.47 -9.18 -12.30
N GLU A 82 15.99 -10.30 -12.76
CA GLU A 82 16.13 -11.51 -11.93
C GLU A 82 16.97 -11.21 -10.70
N GLY A 83 16.45 -11.56 -9.52
CA GLY A 83 17.11 -11.37 -8.23
C GLY A 83 16.20 -10.85 -7.14
N LYS A 84 16.76 -10.68 -5.96
CA LYS A 84 16.05 -10.24 -4.76
C LYS A 84 15.48 -8.84 -4.95
N ASN A 85 14.20 -8.65 -5.02
CA ASN A 85 13.44 -7.39 -5.17
C ASN A 85 13.00 -7.08 -6.61
N LEU A 86 12.30 -8.02 -7.22
CA LEU A 86 11.63 -7.82 -8.51
C LEU A 86 10.67 -6.62 -8.50
N TRP A 87 10.08 -6.32 -7.33
CA TRP A 87 9.14 -5.21 -7.12
C TRP A 87 9.79 -4.09 -6.33
N LYS A 88 9.84 -2.90 -6.90
CA LYS A 88 10.28 -1.67 -6.21
C LYS A 88 9.10 -0.81 -5.83
N ARG A 89 9.09 -0.39 -4.58
CA ARG A 89 8.09 0.55 -4.07
C ARG A 89 8.38 1.95 -4.62
N VAL A 90 7.33 2.56 -5.14
CA VAL A 90 7.28 3.98 -5.43
C VAL A 90 6.42 4.62 -4.34
N ASN A 91 7.08 5.23 -3.39
CA ASN A 91 6.44 5.94 -2.30
C ASN A 91 6.80 7.42 -2.44
N PRO A 92 5.92 8.24 -2.98
CA PRO A 92 6.12 9.68 -2.94
C PRO A 92 6.16 10.09 -1.46
N LYS A 93 7.32 10.61 -1.02
CA LYS A 93 7.53 11.12 0.34
C LYS A 93 6.82 12.45 0.56
N PHE A 94 5.62 12.60 0.10
CA PHE A 94 4.85 13.78 0.40
C PHE A 94 3.50 13.39 0.95
N ASN A 95 3.02 14.23 1.82
CA ASN A 95 1.68 14.15 2.30
C ASN A 95 0.76 14.29 1.08
N TYR A 96 -0.08 13.29 0.84
CA TYR A 96 -1.03 13.24 -0.26
C TYR A 96 -1.92 14.49 -0.29
N GLU A 97 -2.38 14.95 0.85
CA GLU A 97 -3.15 16.18 0.97
C GLU A 97 -2.39 17.41 0.45
N ARG A 98 -1.10 17.50 0.77
CA ARG A 98 -0.25 18.60 0.26
C ARG A 98 0.03 18.46 -1.24
N TYR A 99 0.06 17.23 -1.75
CA TYR A 99 0.21 16.98 -3.18
C TYR A 99 -1.05 17.41 -3.94
N VAL A 100 -2.23 16.92 -3.51
CA VAL A 100 -3.52 17.26 -4.12
C VAL A 100 -3.82 18.76 -3.97
N HIS A 101 -3.57 19.32 -2.79
CA HIS A 101 -3.72 20.75 -2.55
C HIS A 101 -2.71 21.56 -3.38
N GLY A 102 -1.49 21.07 -3.54
CA GLY A 102 -0.47 21.66 -4.40
C GLY A 102 -0.82 21.63 -5.89
N LEU A 103 -1.46 20.56 -6.37
CA LEU A 103 -1.98 20.49 -7.74
C LEU A 103 -3.10 21.52 -7.97
N LYS A 104 -3.94 21.76 -6.96
CA LYS A 104 -5.06 22.71 -7.03
C LYS A 104 -4.66 24.18 -6.83
N THR A 105 -3.56 24.46 -6.10
CA THR A 105 -3.27 25.79 -5.57
C THR A 105 -1.90 26.37 -5.93
N HIS A 106 -0.95 25.59 -6.44
CA HIS A 106 0.43 26.04 -6.59
C HIS A 106 0.97 25.98 -8.02
N HIS A 107 1.77 27.00 -8.30
CA HIS A 107 2.52 27.12 -9.55
C HIS A 107 3.27 25.81 -9.86
N PRO A 108 3.14 25.25 -11.08
CA PRO A 108 3.75 23.97 -11.49
C PRO A 108 5.23 23.82 -11.16
N ILE A 109 5.97 24.96 -11.14
CA ILE A 109 7.43 25.00 -10.87
C ILE A 109 7.79 24.61 -9.43
N ILE A 110 6.98 24.99 -8.43
CA ILE A 110 7.30 24.70 -7.01
C ILE A 110 7.01 23.24 -6.71
N LEU A 111 5.92 22.72 -7.26
CA LEU A 111 5.58 21.31 -7.16
C LEU A 111 6.64 20.45 -7.86
N ARG A 112 7.05 20.84 -9.06
CA ARG A 112 8.10 20.19 -9.84
C ARG A 112 9.40 20.06 -9.04
N ARG A 113 9.88 21.13 -8.41
CA ARG A 113 11.10 21.10 -7.58
C ARG A 113 11.00 20.17 -6.38
N LYS A 114 9.82 20.10 -5.72
CA LYS A 114 9.61 19.18 -4.60
C LYS A 114 9.60 17.72 -5.05
N ILE A 115 8.96 17.42 -6.16
CA ILE A 115 8.94 16.09 -6.76
C ILE A 115 10.37 15.70 -7.18
N GLU A 116 11.09 16.58 -7.83
CA GLU A 116 12.48 16.39 -8.24
C GLU A 116 13.39 16.02 -7.06
N LYS A 117 13.27 16.74 -5.94
CA LYS A 117 14.04 16.46 -4.73
C LYS A 117 13.63 15.13 -4.05
N THR A 118 12.38 14.73 -4.17
CA THR A 118 11.84 13.53 -3.49
C THR A 118 12.09 12.24 -4.27
N ILE A 119 12.03 12.30 -5.61
CA ILE A 119 12.25 11.17 -6.51
C ILE A 119 13.73 11.01 -6.84
N GLY A 120 14.51 12.11 -6.74
CA GLY A 120 15.86 12.26 -7.27
C GLY A 120 16.87 11.19 -6.91
N ASP A 121 16.89 10.73 -5.68
CA ASP A 121 18.00 9.93 -5.17
C ASP A 121 17.78 8.41 -5.17
N LYS A 122 16.57 7.95 -5.45
CA LYS A 122 16.23 6.52 -5.30
C LYS A 122 15.88 5.77 -6.60
N PHE A 123 15.73 6.45 -7.72
CA PHE A 123 15.22 5.88 -8.96
C PHE A 123 16.00 6.30 -10.21
N ASP A 124 17.32 6.19 -10.17
CA ASP A 124 18.20 6.70 -11.24
C ASP A 124 17.84 6.27 -12.66
N LYS A 125 17.37 5.02 -12.85
CA LYS A 125 17.03 4.49 -14.19
C LYS A 125 15.62 4.87 -14.67
N HIS A 126 14.71 5.20 -13.78
CA HIS A 126 13.29 5.49 -14.10
C HIS A 126 12.83 6.84 -13.55
N LYS A 127 13.76 7.68 -13.14
CA LYS A 127 13.53 8.98 -12.55
C LYS A 127 12.66 9.89 -13.42
N ASP A 128 12.97 9.97 -14.69
CA ASP A 128 12.24 10.83 -15.62
C ASP A 128 10.85 10.31 -15.94
N PHE A 129 10.68 8.98 -16.00
CA PHE A 129 9.36 8.36 -16.15
C PHE A 129 8.48 8.72 -14.96
N TRP A 130 8.94 8.49 -13.71
CA TRP A 130 8.12 8.77 -12.53
C TRP A 130 7.86 10.25 -12.34
N ARG A 131 8.83 11.11 -12.68
CA ARG A 131 8.65 12.56 -12.72
C ARG A 131 7.54 12.92 -13.69
N TYR A 132 7.60 12.41 -14.93
CA TYR A 132 6.58 12.66 -15.93
C TYR A 132 5.21 12.18 -15.47
N TRP A 133 5.15 10.96 -14.93
CA TRP A 133 3.91 10.35 -14.46
C TRP A 133 3.24 11.17 -13.36
N PHE A 134 3.98 11.54 -12.32
CA PHE A 134 3.44 12.36 -11.23
C PHE A 134 3.08 13.79 -11.65
N MET A 135 3.72 14.32 -12.67
CA MET A 135 3.48 15.70 -13.13
C MET A 135 2.31 15.80 -14.12
N ASN A 136 2.05 14.75 -14.91
CA ASN A 136 1.17 14.86 -16.06
C ASN A 136 0.06 13.79 -16.10
N VAL A 137 0.19 12.71 -15.36
CA VAL A 137 -0.75 11.58 -15.38
C VAL A 137 -1.46 11.42 -14.04
N ALA A 138 -0.73 11.54 -12.94
CA ALA A 138 -1.30 11.35 -11.61
C ALA A 138 -2.30 12.45 -11.28
N SER A 139 -3.52 12.07 -10.94
CA SER A 139 -4.57 12.98 -10.49
C SER A 139 -5.33 12.35 -9.31
N GLU A 140 -6.13 13.17 -8.64
CA GLU A 140 -7.00 12.70 -7.56
C GLU A 140 -7.99 11.66 -8.10
N GLU A 141 -8.60 11.94 -9.24
CA GLU A 141 -9.57 11.05 -9.89
C GLU A 141 -8.93 9.71 -10.26
N LEU A 142 -7.68 9.72 -10.75
CA LEU A 142 -6.95 8.48 -11.05
C LEU A 142 -6.71 7.65 -9.80
N PHE A 143 -6.35 8.31 -8.69
CA PHE A 143 -6.12 7.61 -7.43
C PHE A 143 -7.41 7.06 -6.82
N ASP A 144 -8.52 7.79 -6.93
CA ASP A 144 -9.85 7.33 -6.50
C ASP A 144 -10.31 6.12 -7.30
N VAL A 145 -10.17 6.17 -8.62
CA VAL A 145 -10.48 5.02 -9.50
C VAL A 145 -9.61 3.82 -9.15
N LYS A 146 -8.31 4.03 -8.95
CA LYS A 146 -7.37 2.97 -8.60
C LYS A 146 -7.70 2.36 -7.23
N GLU A 147 -8.03 3.18 -6.24
CA GLU A 147 -8.45 2.70 -4.92
C GLU A 147 -9.73 1.87 -4.99
N ASN A 148 -10.73 2.34 -5.73
CA ASN A 148 -11.96 1.60 -5.95
C ASN A 148 -11.72 0.25 -6.63
N ILE A 149 -10.87 0.20 -7.64
CA ILE A 149 -10.48 -1.06 -8.30
C ILE A 149 -9.85 -2.02 -7.29
N HIS A 150 -8.90 -1.55 -6.48
CA HIS A 150 -8.25 -2.38 -5.47
C HIS A 150 -9.24 -2.91 -4.43
N GLN A 151 -10.13 -2.05 -3.91
CA GLN A 151 -11.15 -2.46 -2.94
C GLN A 151 -12.08 -3.53 -3.53
N GLN A 152 -12.59 -3.32 -4.75
CA GLN A 152 -13.46 -4.29 -5.42
C GLN A 152 -12.74 -5.61 -5.68
N THR A 153 -11.49 -5.54 -6.10
CA THR A 153 -10.67 -6.74 -6.34
C THR A 153 -10.50 -7.56 -5.07
N ILE A 154 -10.14 -6.92 -3.95
CA ILE A 154 -9.99 -7.58 -2.65
C ILE A 154 -11.31 -8.21 -2.19
N ARG A 155 -12.41 -7.44 -2.24
CA ARG A 155 -13.74 -7.92 -1.84
C ARG A 155 -14.21 -9.11 -2.66
N ASN A 156 -14.07 -9.02 -3.99
CA ASN A 156 -14.50 -10.08 -4.89
C ASN A 156 -13.65 -11.34 -4.70
N HIS A 157 -12.34 -11.19 -4.55
CA HIS A 157 -11.46 -12.34 -4.33
C HIS A 157 -11.81 -13.08 -3.03
N CYS A 158 -11.89 -12.38 -1.90
CA CYS A 158 -12.26 -12.98 -0.63
C CYS A 158 -13.68 -13.61 -0.68
N LYS A 159 -14.62 -12.96 -1.37
CA LYS A 159 -15.97 -13.50 -1.57
C LYS A 159 -15.98 -14.81 -2.36
N VAL A 160 -15.26 -14.87 -3.48
CA VAL A 160 -15.14 -16.08 -4.31
C VAL A 160 -14.46 -17.21 -3.55
N LYS A 161 -13.48 -16.88 -2.70
CA LYS A 161 -12.75 -17.82 -1.87
C LYS A 161 -13.45 -18.15 -0.54
N CYS A 162 -14.65 -17.58 -0.30
CA CYS A 162 -15.43 -17.77 0.91
C CYS A 162 -14.69 -17.41 2.21
N VAL A 163 -13.75 -16.45 2.15
CA VAL A 163 -13.01 -15.95 3.31
C VAL A 163 -13.67 -14.67 3.83
N PRO A 164 -14.11 -14.62 5.09
CA PRO A 164 -14.58 -13.39 5.73
C PRO A 164 -13.53 -12.27 5.65
N LEU A 165 -13.97 -11.05 5.37
CA LEU A 165 -13.09 -9.90 5.15
C LEU A 165 -13.49 -8.71 6.02
N ILE A 166 -12.51 -8.16 6.74
CA ILE A 166 -12.56 -6.80 7.30
C ILE A 166 -11.63 -5.94 6.46
N LEU A 167 -12.18 -4.95 5.77
CA LEU A 167 -11.44 -4.02 4.93
C LEU A 167 -11.60 -2.61 5.48
N SER A 168 -10.48 -2.00 5.87
CA SER A 168 -10.41 -0.60 6.29
C SER A 168 -9.58 0.23 5.31
N THR A 169 -9.90 1.51 5.24
CA THR A 169 -9.14 2.50 4.46
C THR A 169 -8.52 3.54 5.39
N ILE A 170 -7.36 4.05 5.02
CA ILE A 170 -6.80 5.24 5.64
C ILE A 170 -7.44 6.43 4.91
N ASN A 171 -8.45 7.02 5.54
CA ASN A 171 -8.92 8.33 5.09
C ASN A 171 -8.02 9.38 5.72
N PRO A 172 -7.41 10.26 4.92
CA PRO A 172 -6.63 11.39 5.42
C PRO A 172 -7.51 12.43 6.11
#